data_422f6f0ca4c1200c7e1c4e23ecdc4c86
#
_entry.id   422f6f0ca4c1200c7e1c4e23ecdc4c86
#
_cell.length_a   1.000
_cell.length_b   1.000
_cell.length_c   1.000
_cell.angle_alpha   90.00
_cell.angle_beta   90.00
_cell.angle_gamma   90.00
#
_symmetry.space_group_name_H-M   'P 1'
#
loop_
_entity.id
_entity.type
_entity.pdbx_description
1 polymer ?
#
loop_
_entity_poly.entity_id
_entity_poly.type
_entity_poly.pdbx_seq_one_letter_code
_entity_poly.pdbx_strand_id
1 'polypeptide(L)'
;MDGALFARLQAENPVSLDADTVLYSARIAGGWVVWQRDISALKKLQQEEMYTAERLKASNRLLAEQQQRGKETARGRAQSELMQRLERQTDKKMRGLQSIADTLSDAPDRTQLTVLTLLLCCIKRRLDFSFRQCENADVPSDELAVYLQELAGLAEYAGVRAMVLCATSCSLSVSRALVCYECFYETMAWASGRGRGTVLCRLPQPGEGTVMALLMASYDKDFSPPSLLESTAASVGLRLTVKKLEDGVGVELAMPKGGGE
;
A
#
# COMPACT_ATOMS: atom_id res chain seq x y z
N MET A 1 -7.05 -41.58 67.16
CA MET A 1 -6.24 -40.90 66.15
C MET A 1 -4.87 -41.55 66.18
N ASP A 2 -4.40 -42.07 65.06
CA ASP A 2 -3.15 -42.80 65.00
C ASP A 2 -1.99 -41.83 65.18
N GLY A 3 -1.03 -42.18 66.08
CA GLY A 3 0.08 -41.27 66.44
C GLY A 3 0.97 -40.89 65.23
N ALA A 4 1.04 -41.78 64.24
CA ALA A 4 1.71 -41.56 62.98
C ALA A 4 1.04 -40.48 62.10
N LEU A 5 -0.30 -40.45 62.07
CA LEU A 5 -1.08 -39.44 61.33
C LEU A 5 -0.95 -38.05 61.96
N PHE A 6 -0.89 -38.01 63.30
CA PHE A 6 -0.71 -36.75 64.02
C PHE A 6 0.71 -36.14 63.81
N ALA A 7 1.72 -36.99 63.77
CA ALA A 7 3.07 -36.54 63.45
C ALA A 7 3.18 -35.98 62.02
N ARG A 8 2.49 -36.62 61.06
CA ARG A 8 2.41 -36.10 59.68
C ARG A 8 1.67 -34.76 59.59
N LEU A 9 0.57 -34.59 60.35
CA LEU A 9 -0.18 -33.33 60.38
C LEU A 9 0.61 -32.16 60.99
N GLN A 10 1.59 -32.46 61.85
CA GLN A 10 2.48 -31.45 62.39
C GLN A 10 3.62 -31.04 61.44
N ALA A 11 4.03 -31.95 60.55
CA ALA A 11 5.07 -31.74 59.55
C ALA A 11 4.54 -31.15 58.25
N GLU A 12 3.38 -31.64 57.77
CA GLU A 12 2.76 -31.25 56.51
C GLU A 12 1.29 -30.92 56.77
N ASN A 13 0.94 -29.66 56.81
CA ASN A 13 -0.45 -29.21 56.97
C ASN A 13 -0.91 -28.41 55.76
N PRO A 14 -1.88 -28.83 55.00
CA PRO A 14 -2.83 -29.94 55.21
C PRO A 14 -2.33 -31.34 54.75
N VAL A 15 -2.89 -32.42 55.31
CA VAL A 15 -2.63 -33.81 54.94
C VAL A 15 -3.83 -34.44 54.25
N SER A 16 -3.71 -35.04 53.07
CA SER A 16 -4.76 -35.81 52.46
C SER A 16 -4.98 -37.13 53.18
N LEU A 17 -6.21 -37.37 53.61
CA LEU A 17 -6.62 -38.62 54.26
C LEU A 17 -6.99 -39.65 53.20
N ASP A 18 -7.75 -39.22 52.21
CA ASP A 18 -8.18 -39.98 51.05
C ASP A 18 -8.24 -39.07 49.80
N ALA A 19 -8.85 -39.55 48.71
CA ALA A 19 -8.98 -38.80 47.47
C ALA A 19 -9.69 -37.48 47.62
N ASP A 20 -10.69 -37.40 48.50
CA ASP A 20 -11.65 -36.30 48.59
C ASP A 20 -11.66 -35.57 49.95
N THR A 21 -10.88 -36.07 50.90
CA THR A 21 -10.85 -35.55 52.26
C THR A 21 -9.45 -35.07 52.65
N VAL A 22 -9.40 -33.88 53.18
CA VAL A 22 -8.14 -33.24 53.68
C VAL A 22 -8.29 -32.89 55.13
N LEU A 23 -7.28 -33.26 55.91
CA LEU A 23 -7.18 -32.91 57.31
C LEU A 23 -6.33 -31.66 57.47
N TYR A 24 -6.78 -30.78 58.27
CA TYR A 24 -6.08 -29.57 58.71
C TYR A 24 -5.81 -29.63 60.21
N SER A 25 -4.76 -29.04 60.66
CA SER A 25 -4.46 -28.86 62.04
C SER A 25 -4.05 -27.43 62.38
N ALA A 26 -4.41 -26.97 63.56
CA ALA A 26 -3.94 -25.68 64.07
C ALA A 26 -3.59 -25.82 65.57
N ARG A 27 -2.53 -25.16 65.98
CA ARG A 27 -2.13 -25.10 67.40
C ARG A 27 -2.94 -24.04 68.12
N ILE A 28 -3.52 -24.37 69.21
CA ILE A 28 -4.28 -23.46 70.07
C ILE A 28 -3.70 -23.44 71.50
N ALA A 29 -4.10 -22.48 72.33
CA ALA A 29 -3.72 -22.46 73.72
C ALA A 29 -4.21 -23.71 74.45
N GLY A 30 -3.29 -24.59 74.85
CA GLY A 30 -3.61 -25.84 75.52
C GLY A 30 -3.67 -27.08 74.67
N GLY A 31 -3.41 -27.02 73.33
CA GLY A 31 -3.43 -28.22 72.48
C GLY A 31 -3.44 -27.98 70.97
N TRP A 32 -4.04 -28.93 70.27
CA TRP A 32 -4.19 -28.88 68.83
C TRP A 32 -5.67 -29.13 68.46
N VAL A 33 -6.16 -28.38 67.48
CA VAL A 33 -7.44 -28.62 66.84
C VAL A 33 -7.19 -29.28 65.48
N VAL A 34 -7.93 -30.36 65.19
CA VAL A 34 -7.87 -31.05 63.94
C VAL A 34 -9.30 -31.09 63.36
N TRP A 35 -9.42 -30.71 62.08
CA TRP A 35 -10.69 -30.80 61.37
C TRP A 35 -10.48 -31.36 59.96
N GLN A 36 -11.50 -32.02 59.46
CA GLN A 36 -11.52 -32.56 58.13
C GLN A 36 -12.37 -31.68 57.23
N ARG A 37 -11.99 -31.61 55.96
CA ARG A 37 -12.71 -30.90 54.89
C ARG A 37 -12.88 -31.83 53.72
N ASP A 38 -14.11 -31.96 53.25
CA ASP A 38 -14.42 -32.60 51.98
C ASP A 38 -14.10 -31.62 50.84
N ILE A 39 -13.27 -32.03 49.90
CA ILE A 39 -12.85 -31.26 48.72
C ILE A 39 -13.37 -31.83 47.40
N SER A 40 -14.31 -32.79 47.45
CA SER A 40 -14.89 -33.44 46.25
C SER A 40 -15.52 -32.42 45.29
N ALA A 41 -16.31 -31.49 45.84
CA ALA A 41 -16.93 -30.42 45.08
C ALA A 41 -15.87 -29.48 44.42
N LEU A 42 -14.82 -29.14 45.17
CA LEU A 42 -13.72 -28.27 44.66
C LEU A 42 -12.97 -28.94 43.53
N LYS A 43 -12.69 -30.23 43.63
CA LYS A 43 -12.04 -31.01 42.57
C LYS A 43 -12.90 -31.13 41.32
N LYS A 44 -14.19 -31.34 41.43
CA LYS A 44 -15.13 -31.33 40.30
C LYS A 44 -15.11 -29.98 39.59
N LEU A 45 -15.20 -28.89 40.34
CA LEU A 45 -15.18 -27.55 39.79
C LEU A 45 -13.86 -27.28 39.06
N GLN A 46 -12.75 -27.68 39.64
CA GLN A 46 -11.42 -27.53 39.05
C GLN A 46 -11.28 -28.35 37.75
N GLN A 47 -11.86 -29.53 37.70
CA GLN A 47 -11.88 -30.38 36.52
C GLN A 47 -12.76 -29.81 35.40
N GLU A 48 -13.93 -29.20 35.75
CA GLU A 48 -14.77 -28.48 34.83
C GLU A 48 -14.11 -27.23 34.27
N GLU A 49 -13.40 -26.48 35.10
CA GLU A 49 -12.61 -25.32 34.66
C GLU A 49 -11.51 -25.73 33.68
N MET A 50 -10.77 -26.78 33.98
CA MET A 50 -9.74 -27.30 33.06
C MET A 50 -10.34 -27.70 31.71
N TYR A 51 -11.44 -28.44 31.73
CA TYR A 51 -12.13 -28.86 30.50
C TYR A 51 -12.65 -27.67 29.67
N THR A 52 -13.25 -26.68 30.34
CA THR A 52 -13.74 -25.47 29.66
C THR A 52 -12.60 -24.62 29.12
N ALA A 53 -11.48 -24.52 29.84
CA ALA A 53 -10.27 -23.82 29.38
C ALA A 53 -9.66 -24.48 28.12
N GLU A 54 -9.60 -25.81 28.10
CA GLU A 54 -9.12 -26.55 26.92
C GLU A 54 -10.05 -26.37 25.71
N ARG A 55 -11.36 -26.44 25.90
CA ARG A 55 -12.36 -26.18 24.84
C ARG A 55 -12.22 -24.76 24.29
N LEU A 56 -12.08 -23.77 25.17
CA LEU A 56 -11.91 -22.38 24.78
C LEU A 56 -10.62 -22.18 23.97
N LYS A 57 -9.52 -22.80 24.41
CA LYS A 57 -8.22 -22.75 23.72
C LYS A 57 -8.31 -23.39 22.32
N ALA A 58 -8.98 -24.53 22.19
CA ALA A 58 -9.20 -25.16 20.89
C ALA A 58 -10.07 -24.31 19.95
N SER A 59 -11.15 -23.71 20.48
CA SER A 59 -12.02 -22.80 19.72
C SER A 59 -11.29 -21.56 19.23
N ASN A 60 -10.49 -20.93 20.09
CA ASN A 60 -9.71 -19.76 19.73
C ASN A 60 -8.67 -20.07 18.65
N ARG A 61 -8.06 -21.26 18.71
CA ARG A 61 -7.12 -21.71 17.66
C ARG A 61 -7.81 -21.87 16.30
N LEU A 62 -8.99 -22.50 16.28
CA LEU A 62 -9.80 -22.63 15.06
C LEU A 62 -10.21 -21.29 14.48
N LEU A 63 -10.64 -20.35 15.32
CA LEU A 63 -10.99 -18.99 14.89
C LEU A 63 -9.78 -18.24 14.30
N ALA A 64 -8.61 -18.36 14.92
CA ALA A 64 -7.38 -17.76 14.40
C ALA A 64 -6.99 -18.34 13.02
N GLU A 65 -7.11 -19.66 12.84
CA GLU A 65 -6.86 -20.32 11.55
C GLU A 65 -7.88 -19.88 10.49
N GLN A 66 -9.17 -19.77 10.83
CA GLN A 66 -10.19 -19.26 9.91
C GLN A 66 -9.94 -17.82 9.49
N GLN A 67 -9.56 -16.95 10.45
CA GLN A 67 -9.21 -15.55 10.15
C GLN A 67 -8.00 -15.46 9.25
N GLN A 68 -6.97 -16.28 9.47
CA GLN A 68 -5.79 -16.30 8.64
C GLN A 68 -6.13 -16.72 7.21
N ARG A 69 -6.87 -17.82 7.03
CA ARG A 69 -7.34 -18.26 5.71
C ARG A 69 -8.19 -17.20 5.01
N GLY A 70 -9.07 -16.52 5.77
CA GLY A 70 -9.89 -15.43 5.24
C GLY A 70 -9.05 -14.27 4.71
N LYS A 71 -8.00 -13.87 5.45
CA LYS A 71 -7.06 -12.83 5.01
C LYS A 71 -6.28 -13.24 3.75
N GLU A 72 -5.81 -14.47 3.68
CA GLU A 72 -5.08 -15.00 2.51
C GLU A 72 -5.97 -15.04 1.27
N THR A 73 -7.23 -15.50 1.42
CA THR A 73 -8.20 -15.54 0.33
C THR A 73 -8.57 -14.13 -0.16
N ALA A 74 -8.78 -13.20 0.77
CA ALA A 74 -9.08 -11.79 0.44
C ALA A 74 -7.90 -11.14 -0.29
N ARG A 75 -6.66 -11.39 0.17
CA ARG A 75 -5.44 -10.91 -0.49
C ARG A 75 -5.30 -11.48 -1.91
N GLY A 76 -5.53 -12.78 -2.09
CA GLY A 76 -5.49 -13.42 -3.41
C GLY A 76 -6.54 -12.85 -4.38
N ARG A 77 -7.76 -12.59 -3.91
CA ARG A 77 -8.82 -11.94 -4.72
C ARG A 77 -8.43 -10.52 -5.11
N ALA A 78 -7.97 -9.71 -4.17
CA ALA A 78 -7.53 -8.33 -4.44
C ALA A 78 -6.38 -8.29 -5.46
N GLN A 79 -5.42 -9.22 -5.34
CA GLN A 79 -4.32 -9.35 -6.30
C GLN A 79 -4.82 -9.77 -7.69
N SER A 80 -5.75 -10.71 -7.79
CA SER A 80 -6.34 -11.14 -9.07
C SER A 80 -7.15 -10.02 -9.73
N GLU A 81 -7.95 -9.27 -8.96
CA GLU A 81 -8.69 -8.11 -9.48
C GLU A 81 -7.75 -7.00 -9.97
N LEU A 82 -6.65 -6.76 -9.26
CA LEU A 82 -5.64 -5.81 -9.67
C LEU A 82 -5.00 -6.23 -10.99
N MET A 83 -4.59 -7.50 -11.12
CA MET A 83 -4.03 -8.04 -12.36
C MET A 83 -5.01 -7.90 -13.54
N GLN A 84 -6.29 -8.22 -13.36
CA GLN A 84 -7.29 -8.03 -14.41
C GLN A 84 -7.47 -6.55 -14.82
N ARG A 85 -7.40 -5.63 -13.85
CA ARG A 85 -7.45 -4.19 -14.17
C ARG A 85 -6.22 -3.75 -14.96
N LEU A 86 -5.05 -4.25 -14.60
CA LEU A 86 -3.78 -4.00 -15.29
C LEU A 86 -3.82 -4.54 -16.72
N GLU A 87 -4.26 -5.78 -16.91
CA GLU A 87 -4.41 -6.38 -18.23
C GLU A 87 -5.31 -5.52 -19.13
N ARG A 88 -6.50 -5.15 -18.67
CA ARG A 88 -7.43 -4.29 -19.44
C ARG A 88 -6.84 -2.93 -19.81
N GLN A 89 -6.06 -2.33 -18.90
CA GLN A 89 -5.42 -1.02 -19.14
C GLN A 89 -4.21 -1.16 -20.05
N THR A 90 -3.45 -2.24 -19.92
CA THR A 90 -2.31 -2.56 -20.78
C THR A 90 -2.78 -2.90 -22.19
N ASP A 91 -3.85 -3.68 -22.34
CA ASP A 91 -4.46 -4.02 -23.61
C ASP A 91 -4.91 -2.79 -24.42
N LYS A 92 -5.42 -1.77 -23.73
CA LYS A 92 -5.79 -0.51 -24.40
C LYS A 92 -4.56 0.22 -24.94
N LYS A 93 -3.47 0.27 -24.18
CA LYS A 93 -2.21 0.88 -24.62
C LYS A 93 -1.49 0.02 -25.66
N MET A 94 -1.56 -1.30 -25.55
CA MET A 94 -1.03 -2.23 -26.56
C MET A 94 -1.78 -2.11 -27.90
N ARG A 95 -3.10 -1.93 -27.88
CA ARG A 95 -3.86 -1.62 -29.11
C ARG A 95 -3.47 -0.26 -29.69
N GLY A 96 -3.19 0.72 -28.87
CA GLY A 96 -2.63 2.01 -29.32
C GLY A 96 -1.25 1.83 -29.95
N LEU A 97 -0.38 1.00 -29.37
CA LEU A 97 0.90 0.61 -29.97
C LEU A 97 0.73 -0.06 -31.33
N GLN A 98 -0.16 -1.04 -31.44
CA GLN A 98 -0.46 -1.70 -32.71
C GLN A 98 -0.96 -0.71 -33.76
N SER A 99 -1.91 0.17 -33.40
CA SER A 99 -2.42 1.20 -34.32
C SER A 99 -1.31 2.15 -34.78
N ILE A 100 -0.38 2.55 -33.91
CA ILE A 100 0.76 3.38 -34.31
C ILE A 100 1.74 2.57 -35.17
N ALA A 101 2.01 1.31 -34.82
CA ALA A 101 2.88 0.43 -35.59
C ALA A 101 2.34 0.17 -37.01
N ASP A 102 1.01 -0.05 -37.14
CA ASP A 102 0.33 -0.26 -38.42
C ASP A 102 0.32 1.00 -39.31
N THR A 103 0.44 2.19 -38.70
CA THR A 103 0.57 3.48 -39.45
C THR A 103 2.02 3.87 -39.72
N LEU A 104 3.01 3.13 -39.19
CA LEU A 104 4.40 3.32 -39.51
C LEU A 104 4.63 2.95 -40.99
N SER A 105 5.06 3.95 -41.76
CA SER A 105 5.55 3.73 -43.13
C SER A 105 6.87 2.95 -43.13
N ASP A 106 7.30 2.45 -44.31
CA ASP A 106 8.59 1.76 -44.47
C ASP A 106 9.82 2.61 -44.06
N ALA A 107 9.63 3.93 -43.86
CA ALA A 107 10.62 4.85 -43.33
C ALA A 107 10.00 5.74 -42.23
N PRO A 108 9.91 5.26 -40.97
CA PRO A 108 9.27 6.02 -39.90
C PRO A 108 10.06 7.29 -39.56
N ASP A 109 9.33 8.40 -39.39
CA ASP A 109 9.90 9.66 -38.92
C ASP A 109 10.38 9.54 -37.47
N ARG A 110 11.42 10.30 -37.13
CA ARG A 110 11.99 10.34 -35.76
C ARG A 110 10.94 10.61 -34.70
N THR A 111 9.97 11.46 -34.99
CA THR A 111 8.87 11.79 -34.09
C THR A 111 8.00 10.58 -33.77
N GLN A 112 7.63 9.81 -34.80
CA GLN A 112 6.83 8.58 -34.64
C GLN A 112 7.56 7.54 -33.81
N LEU A 113 8.86 7.33 -34.07
CA LEU A 113 9.71 6.43 -33.29
C LEU A 113 9.83 6.89 -31.83
N THR A 114 9.97 8.20 -31.60
CA THR A 114 10.04 8.77 -30.24
C THR A 114 8.73 8.52 -29.49
N VAL A 115 7.57 8.82 -30.10
CA VAL A 115 6.26 8.59 -29.47
C VAL A 115 6.05 7.10 -29.15
N LEU A 116 6.45 6.20 -30.05
CA LEU A 116 6.40 4.77 -29.82
C LEU A 116 7.26 4.34 -28.63
N THR A 117 8.49 4.85 -28.57
CA THR A 117 9.45 4.54 -27.48
C THR A 117 8.94 5.09 -26.13
N LEU A 118 8.40 6.30 -26.10
CA LEU A 118 7.77 6.90 -24.94
C LEU A 118 6.60 6.03 -24.43
N LEU A 119 5.78 5.52 -25.36
CA LEU A 119 4.67 4.65 -25.01
C LEU A 119 5.12 3.31 -24.41
N LEU A 120 6.17 2.69 -25.00
CA LEU A 120 6.77 1.47 -24.46
C LEU A 120 7.35 1.70 -23.05
N CYS A 121 8.07 2.81 -22.86
CA CYS A 121 8.58 3.19 -21.54
C CYS A 121 7.45 3.41 -20.53
N CYS A 122 6.35 4.05 -20.96
CA CYS A 122 5.19 4.25 -20.12
C CYS A 122 4.54 2.92 -19.70
N ILE A 123 4.40 1.96 -20.60
CA ILE A 123 3.84 0.63 -20.30
C ILE A 123 4.73 -0.10 -19.29
N LYS A 124 6.06 -0.12 -19.53
CA LYS A 124 7.03 -0.73 -18.61
C LYS A 124 6.91 -0.16 -17.20
N ARG A 125 6.96 1.17 -17.06
CA ARG A 125 6.89 1.83 -15.75
C ARG A 125 5.56 1.63 -15.05
N ARG A 126 4.48 1.58 -15.80
CA ARG A 126 3.17 1.29 -15.23
C ARG A 126 3.11 -0.11 -14.61
N LEU A 127 3.75 -1.10 -15.21
CA LEU A 127 3.90 -2.43 -14.64
C LEU A 127 4.75 -2.38 -13.35
N ASP A 128 5.88 -1.67 -13.36
CA ASP A 128 6.72 -1.50 -12.16
C ASP A 128 5.94 -0.86 -10.99
N PHE A 129 5.19 0.22 -11.25
CA PHE A 129 4.34 0.85 -10.23
C PHE A 129 3.24 -0.09 -9.70
N SER A 130 2.71 -0.93 -10.57
CA SER A 130 1.67 -1.89 -10.19
C SER A 130 2.19 -2.97 -9.25
N PHE A 131 3.40 -3.47 -9.49
CA PHE A 131 4.06 -4.40 -8.56
C PHE A 131 4.32 -3.73 -7.20
N ARG A 132 4.81 -2.50 -7.19
CA ARG A 132 5.01 -1.75 -5.94
C ARG A 132 3.71 -1.47 -5.19
N GLN A 133 2.62 -1.26 -5.88
CA GLN A 133 1.30 -1.08 -5.26
C GLN A 133 0.85 -2.34 -4.50
N CYS A 134 1.21 -3.55 -4.99
CA CYS A 134 0.98 -4.80 -4.27
C CYS A 134 1.79 -4.90 -2.97
N GLU A 135 2.95 -4.24 -2.91
CA GLU A 135 3.86 -4.23 -1.76
C GLU A 135 3.55 -3.11 -0.76
N ASN A 136 2.59 -2.20 -1.08
CA ASN A 136 2.29 -0.98 -0.33
C ASN A 136 3.53 -0.10 -0.09
N ALA A 137 4.48 -0.11 -1.02
CA ALA A 137 5.69 0.69 -0.94
C ALA A 137 5.45 2.08 -1.53
N ASP A 138 5.84 3.12 -0.79
CA ASP A 138 5.84 4.48 -1.32
C ASP A 138 6.99 4.68 -2.33
N VAL A 139 6.88 5.72 -3.15
CA VAL A 139 7.88 6.11 -4.14
C VAL A 139 8.53 7.43 -3.72
N PRO A 140 9.83 7.45 -3.48
CA PRO A 140 10.56 8.69 -3.25
C PRO A 140 10.50 9.61 -4.48
N SER A 141 10.37 10.92 -4.29
CA SER A 141 10.27 11.88 -5.40
C SER A 141 11.56 11.99 -6.23
N ASP A 142 12.72 11.72 -5.64
CA ASP A 142 14.00 11.61 -6.35
C ASP A 142 14.03 10.39 -7.30
N GLU A 143 13.47 9.26 -6.88
CA GLU A 143 13.30 8.10 -7.75
C GLU A 143 12.30 8.39 -8.90
N LEU A 144 11.17 9.05 -8.58
CA LEU A 144 10.24 9.52 -9.61
C LEU A 144 10.92 10.44 -10.59
N ALA A 145 11.79 11.38 -10.11
CA ALA A 145 12.54 12.27 -10.96
C ALA A 145 13.42 11.53 -11.98
N VAL A 146 14.07 10.45 -11.57
CA VAL A 146 14.84 9.59 -12.48
C VAL A 146 13.95 9.00 -13.58
N TYR A 147 12.74 8.53 -13.24
CA TYR A 147 11.80 8.00 -14.24
C TYR A 147 11.31 9.08 -15.21
N LEU A 148 11.10 10.30 -14.73
CA LEU A 148 10.73 11.43 -15.58
C LEU A 148 11.88 11.87 -16.47
N GLN A 149 13.12 11.85 -15.98
CA GLN A 149 14.33 12.14 -16.77
C GLN A 149 14.55 11.12 -17.90
N GLU A 150 14.19 9.85 -17.69
CA GLU A 150 14.20 8.82 -18.74
C GLU A 150 13.27 9.22 -19.90
N LEU A 151 12.05 9.67 -19.62
CA LEU A 151 11.11 10.17 -20.63
C LEU A 151 11.62 11.47 -21.29
N ALA A 152 12.19 12.37 -20.51
CA ALA A 152 12.78 13.62 -21.01
C ALA A 152 13.88 13.34 -22.04
N GLY A 153 14.81 12.44 -21.72
CA GLY A 153 15.90 12.04 -22.64
C GLY A 153 15.38 11.39 -23.93
N LEU A 154 14.29 10.62 -23.85
CA LEU A 154 13.65 10.05 -25.05
C LEU A 154 13.01 11.15 -25.93
N ALA A 155 12.37 12.16 -25.34
CA ALA A 155 11.73 13.23 -26.07
C ALA A 155 12.75 14.16 -26.80
N GLU A 156 14.01 14.19 -26.36
CA GLU A 156 15.08 14.93 -27.06
C GLU A 156 15.28 14.48 -28.51
N TYR A 157 15.05 13.20 -28.81
CA TYR A 157 15.13 12.67 -30.16
C TYR A 157 14.08 13.30 -31.12
N ALA A 158 12.95 13.77 -30.56
CA ALA A 158 11.95 14.54 -31.31
C ALA A 158 12.19 16.06 -31.24
N GLY A 159 13.28 16.52 -30.65
CA GLY A 159 13.64 17.93 -30.53
C GLY A 159 13.01 18.66 -29.34
N VAL A 160 12.38 17.94 -28.41
CA VAL A 160 11.84 18.51 -27.16
C VAL A 160 12.94 18.56 -26.11
N ARG A 161 13.26 19.75 -25.61
CA ARG A 161 14.14 19.93 -24.44
C ARG A 161 13.32 19.82 -23.17
N ALA A 162 13.62 18.85 -22.32
CA ALA A 162 12.91 18.71 -21.06
C ALA A 162 13.89 18.70 -19.88
N MET A 163 13.51 19.37 -18.79
CA MET A 163 14.28 19.43 -17.56
C MET A 163 13.37 19.04 -16.38
N VAL A 164 13.87 18.16 -15.55
CA VAL A 164 13.16 17.72 -14.33
C VAL A 164 13.91 18.23 -13.10
N LEU A 165 13.25 19.01 -12.27
CA LEU A 165 13.79 19.57 -11.03
C LEU A 165 13.12 18.88 -9.84
N CYS A 166 13.92 18.26 -8.99
CA CYS A 166 13.51 17.73 -7.70
C CYS A 166 14.36 18.41 -6.62
N ALA A 167 13.77 19.35 -5.89
CA ALA A 167 14.51 20.16 -4.91
C ALA A 167 14.71 19.42 -3.58
N THR A 168 13.76 18.56 -3.20
CA THR A 168 13.76 17.86 -1.92
C THR A 168 13.13 16.49 -2.10
N SER A 169 13.74 15.45 -1.52
CA SER A 169 13.14 14.13 -1.51
C SER A 169 11.93 14.11 -0.55
N CYS A 170 10.79 13.68 -1.06
CA CYS A 170 9.58 13.41 -0.29
C CYS A 170 8.97 12.08 -0.72
N SER A 171 8.17 11.48 0.15
CA SER A 171 7.50 10.21 -0.16
C SER A 171 6.14 10.46 -0.79
N LEU A 172 5.87 9.79 -1.90
CA LEU A 172 4.60 9.81 -2.61
C LEU A 172 3.99 8.40 -2.59
N SER A 173 2.68 8.31 -2.37
CA SER A 173 2.01 7.02 -2.60
C SER A 173 2.18 6.60 -4.05
N VAL A 174 2.32 5.28 -4.29
CA VAL A 174 2.48 4.71 -5.64
C VAL A 174 1.44 5.25 -6.63
N SER A 175 0.18 5.36 -6.18
CA SER A 175 -0.91 5.86 -7.02
C SER A 175 -0.71 7.32 -7.45
N ARG A 176 -0.20 8.18 -6.57
CA ARG A 176 0.12 9.58 -6.90
C ARG A 176 1.34 9.68 -7.80
N ALA A 177 2.38 8.89 -7.53
CA ALA A 177 3.58 8.83 -8.36
C ALA A 177 3.23 8.37 -9.79
N LEU A 178 2.34 7.39 -9.94
CA LEU A 178 1.84 6.93 -11.24
C LEU A 178 1.11 8.03 -12.00
N VAL A 179 0.24 8.79 -11.33
CA VAL A 179 -0.48 9.93 -11.97
C VAL A 179 0.50 11.03 -12.41
N CYS A 180 1.52 11.34 -11.61
CA CYS A 180 2.56 12.29 -11.99
C CYS A 180 3.32 11.79 -13.23
N TYR A 181 3.70 10.53 -13.24
CA TYR A 181 4.40 9.91 -14.36
C TYR A 181 3.54 9.91 -15.65
N GLU A 182 2.26 9.54 -15.56
CA GLU A 182 1.34 9.57 -16.70
C GLU A 182 1.08 10.99 -17.22
N CYS A 183 0.95 11.97 -16.33
CA CYS A 183 0.78 13.37 -16.71
C CYS A 183 2.02 13.88 -17.48
N PHE A 184 3.20 13.55 -17.01
CA PHE A 184 4.45 13.91 -17.70
C PHE A 184 4.58 13.18 -19.03
N TYR A 185 4.25 11.89 -19.10
CA TYR A 185 4.24 11.11 -20.34
C TYR A 185 3.31 11.73 -21.40
N GLU A 186 2.04 12.04 -21.04
CA GLU A 186 1.08 12.66 -21.97
C GLU A 186 1.60 14.01 -22.47
N THR A 187 2.24 14.79 -21.59
CA THR A 187 2.87 16.06 -21.96
C THR A 187 4.03 15.87 -22.94
N MET A 188 4.91 14.86 -22.70
CA MET A 188 6.04 14.57 -23.59
C MET A 188 5.57 14.04 -24.95
N ALA A 189 4.58 13.14 -24.96
CA ALA A 189 4.01 12.61 -26.19
C ALA A 189 3.35 13.70 -27.04
N TRP A 190 2.59 14.60 -26.40
CA TRP A 190 1.99 15.76 -27.05
C TRP A 190 3.05 16.75 -27.59
N ALA A 191 4.05 17.08 -26.79
CA ALA A 191 5.12 17.99 -27.17
C ALA A 191 5.96 17.43 -28.34
N SER A 192 6.26 16.13 -28.32
CA SER A 192 7.00 15.45 -29.40
C SER A 192 6.27 15.50 -30.73
N GLY A 193 4.93 15.46 -30.73
CA GLY A 193 4.12 15.60 -31.95
C GLY A 193 4.09 17.02 -32.54
N ARG A 194 4.52 18.03 -31.78
CA ARG A 194 4.52 19.43 -32.23
C ARG A 194 5.90 20.00 -32.57
N GLY A 195 6.94 19.23 -32.29
CA GLY A 195 8.31 19.60 -32.62
C GLY A 195 9.04 20.36 -31.51
N ARG A 196 9.90 21.31 -31.90
CA ARG A 196 10.84 21.96 -30.97
C ARG A 196 10.15 22.83 -29.93
N GLY A 197 10.48 22.58 -28.64
CA GLY A 197 10.03 23.37 -27.51
C GLY A 197 10.74 22.97 -26.24
N THR A 198 10.38 23.63 -25.13
CA THR A 198 10.98 23.35 -23.83
C THR A 198 9.91 22.99 -22.82
N VAL A 199 10.15 21.93 -22.05
CA VAL A 199 9.29 21.49 -20.94
C VAL A 199 10.09 21.51 -19.66
N LEU A 200 9.62 22.26 -18.67
CA LEU A 200 10.18 22.26 -17.33
C LEU A 200 9.21 21.53 -16.39
N CYS A 201 9.71 20.52 -15.73
CA CYS A 201 8.99 19.80 -14.70
C CYS A 201 9.59 20.11 -13.33
N ARG A 202 8.74 20.52 -12.39
CA ARG A 202 9.11 20.68 -10.98
C ARG A 202 8.35 19.69 -10.14
N LEU A 203 9.05 18.87 -9.36
CA LEU A 203 8.48 17.99 -8.36
C LEU A 203 8.33 18.70 -7.01
N PRO A 204 7.49 18.19 -6.13
CA PRO A 204 7.00 18.93 -4.96
C PRO A 204 8.07 19.30 -3.96
N GLN A 205 7.78 20.36 -3.22
CA GLN A 205 8.40 20.63 -1.93
C GLN A 205 7.41 20.30 -0.81
N PRO A 206 7.89 19.79 0.34
CA PRO A 206 7.03 19.54 1.48
C PRO A 206 6.28 20.83 1.88
N GLY A 207 4.95 20.74 1.97
CA GLY A 207 4.10 21.86 2.43
C GLY A 207 3.47 22.75 1.34
N GLU A 208 3.84 22.63 0.06
CA GLU A 208 3.29 23.49 -1.00
C GLU A 208 1.90 23.08 -1.52
N GLY A 209 1.40 21.91 -1.17
CA GLY A 209 0.14 21.39 -1.72
C GLY A 209 0.20 20.98 -3.21
N THR A 210 1.16 21.52 -3.97
CA THR A 210 1.44 21.14 -5.36
C THR A 210 2.30 19.88 -5.35
N VAL A 211 1.89 18.86 -6.11
CA VAL A 211 2.61 17.59 -6.23
C VAL A 211 3.53 17.58 -7.45
N MET A 212 3.11 18.22 -8.55
CA MET A 212 3.93 18.40 -9.75
C MET A 212 3.46 19.65 -10.51
N ALA A 213 4.40 20.40 -11.04
CA ALA A 213 4.12 21.51 -11.94
C ALA A 213 4.93 21.35 -13.23
N LEU A 214 4.27 21.53 -14.37
CA LEU A 214 4.87 21.52 -15.69
C LEU A 214 4.69 22.89 -16.35
N LEU A 215 5.75 23.35 -17.02
CA LEU A 215 5.71 24.53 -17.85
C LEU A 215 6.18 24.14 -19.26
N MET A 216 5.31 24.28 -20.23
CA MET A 216 5.59 24.06 -21.65
C MET A 216 5.77 25.42 -22.33
N ALA A 217 7.00 25.79 -22.62
CA ALA A 217 7.32 27.03 -23.30
C ALA A 217 7.51 26.83 -24.80
N SER A 218 7.12 27.84 -25.57
CA SER A 218 7.16 27.84 -27.05
C SER A 218 6.23 26.81 -27.70
N TYR A 219 5.11 26.52 -27.04
CA TYR A 219 4.05 25.66 -27.60
C TYR A 219 2.72 26.41 -27.70
N ASP A 220 1.89 25.96 -28.63
CA ASP A 220 0.50 26.45 -28.76
C ASP A 220 -0.31 26.13 -27.50
N LYS A 221 -1.29 27.00 -27.22
CA LYS A 221 -2.13 26.93 -25.98
C LYS A 221 -3.26 25.91 -26.06
N ASP A 222 -3.10 24.85 -26.87
CA ASP A 222 -4.15 23.85 -27.17
C ASP A 222 -3.93 22.50 -26.46
N PHE A 223 -3.00 22.43 -25.50
CA PHE A 223 -2.82 21.22 -24.69
C PHE A 223 -4.07 20.94 -23.86
N SER A 224 -4.62 19.74 -24.05
CA SER A 224 -5.72 19.21 -23.24
C SER A 224 -5.36 17.81 -22.78
N PRO A 225 -5.25 17.57 -21.47
CA PRO A 225 -4.97 16.24 -20.95
C PRO A 225 -6.14 15.29 -21.28
N PRO A 226 -5.87 13.98 -21.44
CA PRO A 226 -6.94 13.01 -21.61
C PRO A 226 -7.89 13.00 -20.41
N SER A 227 -9.20 12.92 -20.65
CA SER A 227 -10.23 12.86 -19.60
C SER A 227 -10.02 11.72 -18.60
N LEU A 228 -9.41 10.62 -19.07
CA LEU A 228 -9.01 9.50 -18.21
C LEU A 228 -7.95 9.91 -17.18
N LEU A 229 -7.00 10.76 -17.55
CA LEU A 229 -5.96 11.26 -16.64
C LEU A 229 -6.58 12.17 -15.57
N GLU A 230 -7.51 13.03 -15.95
CA GLU A 230 -8.24 13.89 -15.00
C GLU A 230 -9.03 13.07 -13.98
N SER A 231 -9.78 12.06 -14.43
CA SER A 231 -10.55 11.18 -13.56
C SER A 231 -9.65 10.34 -12.64
N THR A 232 -8.49 9.88 -13.15
CA THR A 232 -7.52 9.13 -12.35
C THR A 232 -6.87 10.03 -11.30
N ALA A 233 -6.51 11.26 -11.65
CA ALA A 233 -5.98 12.24 -10.68
C ALA A 233 -6.98 12.49 -9.55
N ALA A 234 -8.24 12.74 -9.89
CA ALA A 234 -9.30 12.94 -8.90
C ALA A 234 -9.48 11.74 -7.96
N SER A 235 -9.39 10.51 -8.47
CA SER A 235 -9.52 9.28 -7.68
C SER A 235 -8.43 9.09 -6.62
N VAL A 236 -7.24 9.70 -6.81
CA VAL A 236 -6.13 9.66 -5.85
C VAL A 236 -6.00 10.95 -5.03
N GLY A 237 -7.04 11.78 -5.06
CA GLY A 237 -7.10 13.04 -4.33
C GLY A 237 -6.17 14.12 -4.88
N LEU A 238 -5.96 14.15 -6.20
CA LEU A 238 -5.22 15.19 -6.90
C LEU A 238 -6.16 15.97 -7.83
N ARG A 239 -5.92 17.26 -7.99
CA ARG A 239 -6.57 18.10 -8.98
C ARG A 239 -5.58 18.41 -10.09
N LEU A 240 -5.95 18.11 -11.32
CA LEU A 240 -5.23 18.51 -12.52
C LEU A 240 -5.77 19.85 -13.01
N THR A 241 -4.90 20.81 -13.23
CA THR A 241 -5.25 22.15 -13.72
C THR A 241 -4.35 22.52 -14.88
N VAL A 242 -4.94 22.99 -15.97
CA VAL A 242 -4.21 23.51 -17.13
C VAL A 242 -4.42 25.03 -17.19
N LYS A 243 -3.33 25.79 -17.25
CA LYS A 243 -3.32 27.25 -17.31
C LYS A 243 -2.68 27.71 -18.62
N LYS A 244 -3.38 28.55 -19.37
CA LYS A 244 -2.79 29.22 -20.55
C LYS A 244 -1.96 30.40 -20.07
N LEU A 245 -0.69 30.42 -20.44
CA LEU A 245 0.27 31.49 -20.14
C LEU A 245 0.49 32.34 -21.38
N GLU A 246 1.22 33.46 -21.27
CA GLU A 246 1.53 34.33 -22.42
C GLU A 246 2.33 33.56 -23.47
N ASP A 247 3.39 32.85 -23.09
CA ASP A 247 4.31 32.16 -23.96
C ASP A 247 4.23 30.62 -23.84
N GLY A 248 3.08 30.04 -23.44
CA GLY A 248 2.97 28.59 -23.34
C GLY A 248 1.81 28.09 -22.50
N VAL A 249 2.00 26.90 -21.93
CA VAL A 249 0.99 26.21 -21.12
C VAL A 249 1.59 25.73 -19.80
N GLY A 250 0.92 26.00 -18.70
CA GLY A 250 1.22 25.42 -17.39
C GLY A 250 0.27 24.29 -17.07
N VAL A 251 0.79 23.18 -16.54
CA VAL A 251 0.01 22.06 -16.02
C VAL A 251 0.39 21.86 -14.57
N GLU A 252 -0.59 21.74 -13.70
CA GLU A 252 -0.39 21.60 -12.26
C GLU A 252 -1.20 20.42 -11.73
N LEU A 253 -0.52 19.54 -11.02
CA LEU A 253 -1.13 18.52 -10.15
C LEU A 253 -0.97 18.97 -8.70
N ALA A 254 -2.08 19.23 -8.03
CA ALA A 254 -2.09 19.72 -6.66
C ALA A 254 -3.08 18.94 -5.80
N MET A 255 -2.79 18.85 -4.50
CA MET A 255 -3.79 18.40 -3.54
C MET A 255 -4.90 19.46 -3.46
N PRO A 256 -6.17 19.06 -3.43
CA PRO A 256 -7.24 20.03 -3.17
C PRO A 256 -6.95 20.70 -1.84
N LYS A 257 -6.96 22.05 -1.83
CA LYS A 257 -6.87 22.79 -0.58
C LYS A 257 -8.03 22.32 0.28
N GLY A 258 -7.73 21.68 1.41
CA GLY A 258 -8.74 21.33 2.38
C GLY A 258 -9.51 22.61 2.71
N GLY A 259 -10.82 22.62 2.48
CA GLY A 259 -11.67 23.66 2.98
C GLY A 259 -11.50 23.68 4.49
N GLY A 260 -10.75 24.63 5.02
CA GLY A 260 -10.78 24.94 6.43
C GLY A 260 -12.18 25.49 6.71
N GLU A 261 -12.96 24.69 7.40
CA GLU A 261 -14.00 25.19 8.29
C GLU A 261 -13.40 25.42 9.68
#